data_19f07b4c4fac4b2b7864d1efa9517d7a
#
_entry.id   19f07b4c4fac4b2b7864d1efa9517d7a
#
_cell.length_a   1.000
_cell.length_b   1.000
_cell.length_c   1.000
_cell.angle_alpha   90.00
_cell.angle_beta   90.00
_cell.angle_gamma   90.00
#
_symmetry.space_group_name_H-M   'P 1'
#
loop_
_entity.id
_entity.type
_entity.pdbx_description
1 polymer ?
#
loop_
_entity_poly.entity_id
_entity_poly.type
_entity_poly.pdbx_seq_one_letter_code
_entity_poly.pdbx_strand_id
1 'polypeptide(L)'
;MRPWHSNWRDYVVYIGFVVIFIVFAILLQDRGFLSSNNLLNILRQTAIVAIVSMAMSFVLSAGEIDLSVGAIAGLSSVVAGLVLSKYGLFPGILAGLTLGLLVGAVNGGLTAYLNIPSFLVTLGMMGIARGVGMWVSGTSPVPIINDTFIFVFGSGNIGPVPVLVVWVAVLGTIAHIALRKTPFGRKVMSAGGNSVAARYSGVDVRKIKFQVLLLTGMAAAIAGMLYAGRLQSGRFQLGEGDELSVIAAVVLGGTSLFGGRGTVIGSIVGALLIGVINNGLILGGLDYSQQLIARGMLIILAVAVGRSR
;
A
#
# COMPACT_ATOMS: atom_id res chain seq x y z
N MET A 1 26.89 -16.68 -15.94
CA MET A 1 25.79 -16.83 -14.97
C MET A 1 26.40 -17.00 -13.59
N ARG A 2 26.38 -15.98 -12.72
CA ARG A 2 26.85 -16.14 -11.34
C ARG A 2 25.78 -16.93 -10.58
N PRO A 3 26.13 -17.95 -9.78
CA PRO A 3 25.16 -18.67 -8.97
C PRO A 3 24.47 -17.71 -8.01
N TRP A 4 23.18 -17.87 -7.85
CA TRP A 4 22.36 -17.16 -6.88
C TRP A 4 22.83 -17.54 -5.46
N HIS A 5 23.82 -16.84 -4.94
CA HIS A 5 24.04 -16.84 -3.49
C HIS A 5 22.88 -16.06 -2.89
N SER A 6 21.88 -16.77 -2.38
CA SER A 6 20.86 -16.18 -1.53
C SER A 6 21.58 -15.65 -0.29
N ASN A 7 21.78 -14.34 -0.24
CA ASN A 7 22.34 -13.69 0.95
C ASN A 7 21.34 -13.86 2.08
N TRP A 8 21.80 -14.26 3.29
CA TRP A 8 20.97 -14.34 4.49
C TRP A 8 20.15 -13.05 4.72
N ARG A 9 20.64 -11.92 4.19
CA ARG A 9 19.98 -10.60 4.19
C ARG A 9 18.64 -10.58 3.45
N ASP A 10 18.41 -11.46 2.48
CA ASP A 10 17.14 -11.56 1.75
C ASP A 10 16.04 -12.17 2.64
N TYR A 11 16.44 -12.86 3.71
CA TYR A 11 15.54 -13.50 4.67
C TYR A 11 15.29 -12.66 5.94
N VAL A 12 15.96 -11.53 6.12
CA VAL A 12 15.87 -10.70 7.34
C VAL A 12 14.43 -10.31 7.68
N VAL A 13 13.61 -9.94 6.68
CA VAL A 13 12.21 -9.57 6.93
C VAL A 13 11.38 -10.77 7.40
N TYR A 14 11.64 -11.95 6.83
CA TYR A 14 10.91 -13.17 7.20
C TYR A 14 11.29 -13.62 8.62
N ILE A 15 12.57 -13.58 8.94
CA ILE A 15 13.08 -13.89 10.28
C ILE A 15 12.54 -12.86 11.29
N GLY A 16 12.61 -11.56 10.96
CA GLY A 16 12.08 -10.49 11.80
C GLY A 16 10.58 -10.64 12.07
N PHE A 17 9.80 -11.01 11.04
CA PHE A 17 8.37 -11.30 11.19
C PHE A 17 8.13 -12.45 12.18
N VAL A 18 8.83 -13.57 12.00
CA VAL A 18 8.66 -14.74 12.87
C VAL A 18 9.06 -14.41 14.31
N VAL A 19 10.20 -13.73 14.51
CA VAL A 19 10.69 -13.34 15.85
C VAL A 19 9.69 -12.43 16.56
N ILE A 20 9.23 -11.36 15.88
CA ILE A 20 8.29 -10.41 16.48
C ILE A 20 6.94 -11.07 16.76
N PHE A 21 6.47 -11.92 15.84
CA PHE A 21 5.23 -12.69 16.06
C PHE A 21 5.33 -13.57 17.30
N ILE A 22 6.43 -14.32 17.47
CA ILE A 22 6.68 -15.18 18.65
C ILE A 22 6.76 -14.33 19.92
N VAL A 23 7.48 -13.20 19.88
CA VAL A 23 7.59 -12.29 21.05
C VAL A 23 6.20 -11.84 21.51
N PHE A 24 5.34 -11.37 20.60
CA PHE A 24 3.99 -10.96 20.98
C PHE A 24 3.09 -12.15 21.36
N ALA A 25 3.27 -13.31 20.74
CA ALA A 25 2.55 -14.52 21.12
C ALA A 25 2.82 -14.93 22.57
N ILE A 26 4.06 -14.74 23.04
CA ILE A 26 4.45 -15.03 24.44
C ILE A 26 4.00 -13.90 25.38
N LEU A 27 4.32 -12.64 25.05
CA LEU A 27 4.07 -11.50 25.94
C LEU A 27 2.59 -11.15 26.09
N LEU A 28 1.75 -11.44 25.07
CA LEU A 28 0.36 -11.05 25.02
C LEU A 28 -0.61 -12.26 24.95
N GLN A 29 -0.15 -13.45 25.38
CA GLN A 29 -0.99 -14.64 25.38
C GLN A 29 -2.27 -14.43 26.20
N ASP A 30 -2.16 -13.83 27.38
CA ASP A 30 -3.29 -13.56 28.29
C ASP A 30 -4.20 -12.43 27.80
N ARG A 31 -3.75 -11.65 26.79
CA ARG A 31 -4.52 -10.58 26.14
C ARG A 31 -5.17 -11.04 24.83
N GLY A 32 -5.14 -12.33 24.53
CA GLY A 32 -5.82 -12.92 23.38
C GLY A 32 -5.12 -12.65 22.03
N PHE A 33 -3.82 -12.41 22.01
CA PHE A 33 -3.06 -12.18 20.76
C PHE A 33 -3.23 -13.32 19.77
N LEU A 34 -3.18 -14.59 20.24
CA LEU A 34 -3.33 -15.79 19.41
C LEU A 34 -4.80 -16.19 19.18
N SER A 35 -5.79 -15.42 19.66
CA SER A 35 -7.19 -15.73 19.39
C SER A 35 -7.49 -15.65 17.89
N SER A 36 -8.34 -16.54 17.38
CA SER A 36 -8.74 -16.57 15.96
C SER A 36 -9.30 -15.23 15.50
N ASN A 37 -10.09 -14.55 16.34
CA ASN A 37 -10.64 -13.25 16.05
C ASN A 37 -9.56 -12.19 15.87
N ASN A 38 -8.55 -12.18 16.74
CA ASN A 38 -7.44 -11.22 16.64
C ASN A 38 -6.57 -11.49 15.41
N LEU A 39 -6.22 -12.75 15.13
CA LEU A 39 -5.43 -13.13 13.94
C LEU A 39 -6.15 -12.73 12.65
N LEU A 40 -7.46 -13.00 12.55
CA LEU A 40 -8.26 -12.55 11.41
C LEU A 40 -8.33 -11.02 11.32
N ASN A 41 -8.38 -10.31 12.45
CA ASN A 41 -8.37 -8.86 12.46
C ASN A 41 -7.03 -8.29 11.98
N ILE A 42 -5.89 -8.88 12.39
CA ILE A 42 -4.56 -8.55 11.87
C ILE A 42 -4.57 -8.70 10.34
N LEU A 43 -5.02 -9.84 9.83
CA LEU A 43 -5.07 -10.09 8.38
C LEU A 43 -5.93 -9.07 7.64
N ARG A 44 -7.13 -8.76 8.14
CA ARG A 44 -8.03 -7.77 7.54
C ARG A 44 -7.43 -6.37 7.51
N GLN A 45 -6.82 -5.96 8.61
CA GLN A 45 -6.22 -4.62 8.72
C GLN A 45 -4.98 -4.49 7.83
N THR A 46 -4.15 -5.52 7.81
CA THR A 46 -2.92 -5.52 7.03
C THR A 46 -3.17 -5.64 5.52
N ALA A 47 -4.26 -6.33 5.13
CA ALA A 47 -4.57 -6.55 3.71
C ALA A 47 -4.63 -5.24 2.91
N ILE A 48 -5.19 -4.18 3.47
CA ILE A 48 -5.34 -2.90 2.78
C ILE A 48 -3.96 -2.25 2.55
N VAL A 49 -3.13 -2.19 3.59
CA VAL A 49 -1.76 -1.67 3.50
C VAL A 49 -0.91 -2.54 2.54
N ALA A 50 -1.09 -3.86 2.57
CA ALA A 50 -0.37 -4.79 1.68
C ALA A 50 -0.69 -4.51 0.20
N ILE A 51 -1.94 -4.23 -0.16
CA ILE A 51 -2.34 -3.92 -1.55
C ILE A 51 -1.62 -2.67 -2.06
N VAL A 52 -1.59 -1.60 -1.26
CA VAL A 52 -0.85 -0.38 -1.64
C VAL A 52 0.66 -0.64 -1.68
N SER A 53 1.19 -1.43 -0.74
CA SER A 53 2.60 -1.81 -0.70
C SER A 53 3.05 -2.59 -1.94
N MET A 54 2.19 -3.45 -2.49
CA MET A 54 2.49 -4.14 -3.76
C MET A 54 2.70 -3.15 -4.90
N ALA A 55 1.84 -2.15 -5.06
CA ALA A 55 1.98 -1.13 -6.09
C ALA A 55 3.18 -0.20 -5.81
N MET A 56 3.39 0.19 -4.56
CA MET A 56 4.54 0.99 -4.13
C MET A 56 5.87 0.28 -4.41
N SER A 57 5.90 -1.07 -4.41
CA SER A 57 7.11 -1.80 -4.77
C SER A 57 7.56 -1.53 -6.22
N PHE A 58 6.64 -1.26 -7.15
CA PHE A 58 6.97 -0.85 -8.52
C PHE A 58 7.50 0.58 -8.54
N VAL A 59 6.88 1.49 -7.80
CA VAL A 59 7.28 2.91 -7.73
C VAL A 59 8.69 3.04 -7.17
N LEU A 60 8.96 2.42 -6.00
CA LEU A 60 10.31 2.43 -5.43
C LEU A 60 11.32 1.72 -6.32
N SER A 61 10.94 0.58 -6.96
CA SER A 61 11.82 -0.10 -7.91
C SER A 61 12.19 0.76 -9.13
N ALA A 62 11.31 1.68 -9.55
CA ALA A 62 11.56 2.67 -10.60
C ALA A 62 12.37 3.88 -10.14
N GLY A 63 12.72 3.97 -8.85
CA GLY A 63 13.42 5.11 -8.25
C GLY A 63 12.53 6.31 -7.97
N GLU A 64 11.21 6.11 -7.86
CA GLU A 64 10.22 7.14 -7.55
C GLU A 64 9.59 6.91 -6.17
N ILE A 65 8.89 7.92 -5.65
CA ILE A 65 8.16 7.85 -4.37
C ILE A 65 6.76 8.43 -4.56
N ASP A 66 5.74 7.78 -4.02
CA ASP A 66 4.37 8.28 -4.02
C ASP A 66 3.85 8.45 -2.58
N LEU A 67 3.77 9.71 -2.14
CA LEU A 67 3.26 10.06 -0.81
C LEU A 67 1.74 10.30 -0.80
N SER A 68 1.09 10.33 -1.97
CA SER A 68 -0.33 10.67 -2.06
C SER A 68 -1.28 9.50 -1.85
N VAL A 69 -0.75 8.26 -1.75
CA VAL A 69 -1.55 7.02 -1.72
C VAL A 69 -2.60 7.00 -0.62
N GLY A 70 -2.28 7.48 0.60
CA GLY A 70 -3.23 7.55 1.71
C GLY A 70 -4.36 8.55 1.44
N ALA A 71 -4.03 9.74 0.94
CA ALA A 71 -5.01 10.77 0.61
C ALA A 71 -5.89 10.37 -0.58
N ILE A 72 -5.34 9.69 -1.60
CA ILE A 72 -6.11 9.11 -2.71
C ILE A 72 -7.09 8.06 -2.18
N ALA A 73 -6.67 7.20 -1.25
CA ALA A 73 -7.56 6.22 -0.64
C ALA A 73 -8.73 6.90 0.09
N GLY A 74 -8.45 7.92 0.90
CA GLY A 74 -9.49 8.72 1.56
C GLY A 74 -10.46 9.36 0.57
N LEU A 75 -9.96 10.05 -0.44
CA LEU A 75 -10.79 10.70 -1.47
C LEU A 75 -11.60 9.68 -2.28
N SER A 76 -10.99 8.56 -2.69
CA SER A 76 -11.68 7.49 -3.41
C SER A 76 -12.80 6.85 -2.59
N SER A 77 -12.60 6.71 -1.26
CA SER A 77 -13.62 6.19 -0.35
C SER A 77 -14.87 7.09 -0.33
N VAL A 78 -14.66 8.41 -0.29
CA VAL A 78 -15.73 9.43 -0.31
C VAL A 78 -16.46 9.43 -1.65
N VAL A 79 -15.71 9.52 -2.76
CA VAL A 79 -16.30 9.60 -4.10
C VAL A 79 -17.05 8.32 -4.44
N ALA A 80 -16.46 7.15 -4.17
CA ALA A 80 -17.13 5.87 -4.34
C ALA A 80 -18.44 5.80 -3.54
N GLY A 81 -18.40 6.22 -2.27
CA GLY A 81 -19.58 6.23 -1.38
C GLY A 81 -20.70 7.16 -1.87
N LEU A 82 -20.36 8.39 -2.27
CA LEU A 82 -21.34 9.34 -2.80
C LEU A 82 -22.01 8.87 -4.08
N VAL A 83 -21.23 8.32 -5.01
CA VAL A 83 -21.76 7.79 -6.27
C VAL A 83 -22.54 6.49 -6.05
N LEU A 84 -22.05 5.62 -5.15
CA LEU A 84 -22.72 4.38 -4.75
C LEU A 84 -24.13 4.65 -4.19
N SER A 85 -24.26 5.63 -3.29
CA SER A 85 -25.53 5.97 -2.64
C SER A 85 -26.56 6.52 -3.62
N LYS A 86 -26.12 7.20 -4.68
CA LYS A 86 -27.01 7.86 -5.66
C LYS A 86 -27.28 7.03 -6.92
N TYR A 87 -26.29 6.30 -7.40
CA TYR A 87 -26.32 5.64 -8.70
C TYR A 87 -26.10 4.11 -8.64
N GLY A 88 -25.88 3.56 -7.45
CA GLY A 88 -25.72 2.12 -7.24
C GLY A 88 -24.28 1.60 -7.36
N LEU A 89 -24.16 0.26 -7.28
CA LEU A 89 -22.90 -0.45 -7.06
C LEU A 89 -21.84 -0.17 -8.15
N PHE A 90 -22.17 -0.44 -9.41
CA PHE A 90 -21.19 -0.33 -10.50
C PHE A 90 -20.69 1.10 -10.74
N PRO A 91 -21.57 2.12 -10.80
CA PRO A 91 -21.12 3.50 -10.88
C PRO A 91 -20.24 3.93 -9.71
N GLY A 92 -20.55 3.49 -8.48
CA GLY A 92 -19.74 3.79 -7.29
C GLY A 92 -18.32 3.23 -7.38
N ILE A 93 -18.18 1.95 -7.74
CA ILE A 93 -16.89 1.31 -7.96
C ILE A 93 -16.11 2.00 -9.08
N LEU A 94 -16.75 2.25 -10.20
CA LEU A 94 -16.13 2.89 -11.37
C LEU A 94 -15.65 4.31 -11.03
N ALA A 95 -16.44 5.07 -10.29
CA ALA A 95 -16.06 6.42 -9.87
C ALA A 95 -14.81 6.42 -8.98
N GLY A 96 -14.74 5.52 -7.98
CA GLY A 96 -13.56 5.38 -7.13
C GLY A 96 -12.32 5.00 -7.92
N LEU A 97 -12.40 4.00 -8.79
CA LEU A 97 -11.27 3.55 -9.64
C LEU A 97 -10.82 4.64 -10.61
N THR A 98 -11.77 5.28 -11.30
CA THR A 98 -11.47 6.36 -12.26
C THR A 98 -10.77 7.52 -11.58
N LEU A 99 -11.21 7.88 -10.37
CA LEU A 99 -10.55 8.92 -9.58
C LEU A 99 -9.07 8.56 -9.29
N GLY A 100 -8.82 7.36 -8.79
CA GLY A 100 -7.45 6.92 -8.52
C GLY A 100 -6.57 6.89 -9.76
N LEU A 101 -7.12 6.43 -10.90
CA LEU A 101 -6.42 6.47 -12.20
C LEU A 101 -6.14 7.91 -12.66
N LEU A 102 -7.09 8.83 -12.52
CA LEU A 102 -6.91 10.24 -12.89
C LEU A 102 -5.83 10.90 -12.04
N VAL A 103 -5.88 10.72 -10.72
CA VAL A 103 -4.87 11.29 -9.82
C VAL A 103 -3.49 10.66 -10.08
N GLY A 104 -3.43 9.35 -10.26
CA GLY A 104 -2.19 8.65 -10.63
C GLY A 104 -1.65 9.10 -12.00
N ALA A 105 -2.52 9.38 -12.97
CA ALA A 105 -2.14 9.91 -14.28
C ALA A 105 -1.58 11.34 -14.17
N VAL A 106 -2.16 12.18 -13.32
CA VAL A 106 -1.63 13.53 -13.05
C VAL A 106 -0.26 13.44 -12.39
N ASN A 107 -0.11 12.64 -11.31
CA ASN A 107 1.17 12.42 -10.65
C ASN A 107 2.23 11.91 -11.64
N GLY A 108 1.87 10.88 -12.41
CA GLY A 108 2.74 10.30 -13.42
C GLY A 108 3.08 11.28 -14.55
N GLY A 109 2.11 12.06 -15.00
CA GLY A 109 2.29 13.07 -16.04
C GLY A 109 3.26 14.17 -15.62
N LEU A 110 3.05 14.76 -14.44
CA LEU A 110 3.92 15.81 -13.89
C LEU A 110 5.35 15.28 -13.65
N THR A 111 5.47 14.06 -13.12
CA THR A 111 6.78 13.46 -12.85
C THR A 111 7.52 13.06 -14.13
N ALA A 112 6.83 12.38 -15.06
CA ALA A 112 7.47 11.78 -16.21
C ALA A 112 7.75 12.76 -17.35
N TYR A 113 6.85 13.72 -17.60
CA TYR A 113 6.92 14.60 -18.77
C TYR A 113 7.38 16.01 -18.41
N LEU A 114 7.03 16.53 -17.21
CA LEU A 114 7.54 17.82 -16.75
C LEU A 114 8.82 17.69 -15.92
N ASN A 115 9.29 16.45 -15.64
CA ASN A 115 10.50 16.14 -14.87
C ASN A 115 10.50 16.74 -13.45
N ILE A 116 9.32 16.92 -12.84
CA ILE A 116 9.21 17.33 -11.44
C ILE A 116 9.48 16.10 -10.56
N PRO A 117 10.32 16.20 -9.53
CA PRO A 117 10.56 15.08 -8.60
C PRO A 117 9.26 14.52 -8.03
N SER A 118 9.08 13.18 -8.11
CA SER A 118 7.82 12.52 -7.73
C SER A 118 7.40 12.81 -6.30
N PHE A 119 8.35 12.88 -5.36
CA PHE A 119 8.03 13.16 -3.97
C PHE A 119 7.40 14.56 -3.77
N LEU A 120 7.81 15.59 -4.56
CA LEU A 120 7.19 16.92 -4.52
C LEU A 120 5.80 16.92 -5.14
N VAL A 121 5.65 16.24 -6.29
CA VAL A 121 4.35 16.11 -6.95
C VAL A 121 3.34 15.41 -6.04
N THR A 122 3.73 14.28 -5.48
CA THR A 122 2.83 13.45 -4.67
C THR A 122 2.59 14.05 -3.28
N LEU A 123 3.55 14.78 -2.72
CA LEU A 123 3.34 15.57 -1.49
C LEU A 123 2.30 16.69 -1.72
N GLY A 124 2.41 17.42 -2.82
CA GLY A 124 1.40 18.42 -3.21
C GLY A 124 0.03 17.77 -3.46
N MET A 125 0.02 16.63 -4.19
CA MET A 125 -1.19 15.89 -4.49
C MET A 125 -1.86 15.32 -3.22
N MET A 126 -1.09 14.92 -2.22
CA MET A 126 -1.62 14.52 -0.91
C MET A 126 -2.47 15.62 -0.28
N GLY A 127 -2.00 16.87 -0.31
CA GLY A 127 -2.76 18.03 0.17
C GLY A 127 -4.02 18.30 -0.67
N ILE A 128 -3.89 18.24 -2.00
CA ILE A 128 -5.01 18.44 -2.93
C ILE A 128 -6.07 17.36 -2.73
N ALA A 129 -5.70 16.09 -2.74
CA ALA A 129 -6.65 14.98 -2.59
C ALA A 129 -7.38 15.03 -1.25
N ARG A 130 -6.66 15.36 -0.16
CA ARG A 130 -7.28 15.54 1.17
C ARG A 130 -8.24 16.71 1.19
N GLY A 131 -7.83 17.87 0.66
CA GLY A 131 -8.67 19.07 0.59
C GLY A 131 -9.94 18.86 -0.24
N VAL A 132 -9.82 18.23 -1.41
CA VAL A 132 -10.98 17.87 -2.24
C VAL A 132 -11.89 16.89 -1.50
N GLY A 133 -11.32 15.88 -0.81
CA GLY A 133 -12.09 14.92 -0.01
C GLY A 133 -12.90 15.59 1.09
N MET A 134 -12.30 16.56 1.80
CA MET A 134 -12.99 17.37 2.80
C MET A 134 -14.12 18.21 2.18
N TRP A 135 -13.83 18.87 1.08
CA TRP A 135 -14.78 19.75 0.40
C TRP A 135 -15.99 18.97 -0.12
N VAL A 136 -15.77 17.87 -0.86
CA VAL A 136 -16.84 17.07 -1.48
C VAL A 136 -17.70 16.34 -0.44
N SER A 137 -17.11 15.92 0.69
CA SER A 137 -17.86 15.26 1.78
C SER A 137 -18.51 16.23 2.76
N GLY A 138 -18.22 17.54 2.67
CA GLY A 138 -18.61 18.51 3.68
C GLY A 138 -18.05 18.14 5.06
N THR A 139 -16.85 17.54 5.12
CA THR A 139 -16.19 17.00 6.32
C THR A 139 -16.95 15.89 7.05
N SER A 140 -18.08 15.44 6.52
CA SER A 140 -18.94 14.42 7.13
C SER A 140 -18.65 13.03 6.55
N PRO A 141 -18.80 11.97 7.35
CA PRO A 141 -18.72 10.60 6.85
C PRO A 141 -19.82 10.30 5.84
N VAL A 142 -19.49 9.62 4.76
CA VAL A 142 -20.45 9.15 3.74
C VAL A 142 -20.85 7.72 4.06
N PRO A 143 -22.11 7.43 4.46
CA PRO A 143 -22.55 6.09 4.82
C PRO A 143 -22.47 5.12 3.62
N ILE A 144 -22.05 3.90 3.87
CA ILE A 144 -22.06 2.78 2.91
C ILE A 144 -23.05 1.73 3.42
N ILE A 145 -24.18 1.60 2.77
CA ILE A 145 -25.28 0.69 3.14
C ILE A 145 -25.53 -0.42 2.09
N ASN A 146 -24.76 -0.46 1.02
CA ASN A 146 -24.91 -1.49 0.00
C ASN A 146 -24.23 -2.79 0.44
N ASP A 147 -25.01 -3.84 0.71
CA ASP A 147 -24.51 -5.12 1.24
C ASP A 147 -23.50 -5.79 0.31
N THR A 148 -23.70 -5.72 -0.99
CA THR A 148 -22.76 -6.30 -1.97
C THR A 148 -21.42 -5.59 -1.94
N PHE A 149 -21.44 -4.25 -1.86
CA PHE A 149 -20.21 -3.47 -1.71
C PHE A 149 -19.49 -3.81 -0.40
N ILE A 150 -20.23 -3.86 0.72
CA ILE A 150 -19.71 -4.22 2.05
C ILE A 150 -19.11 -5.63 2.03
N PHE A 151 -19.79 -6.59 1.39
CA PHE A 151 -19.29 -7.95 1.26
C PHE A 151 -17.99 -8.02 0.46
N VAL A 152 -17.97 -7.43 -0.75
CA VAL A 152 -16.83 -7.54 -1.69
C VAL A 152 -15.63 -6.72 -1.25
N PHE A 153 -15.87 -5.51 -0.71
CA PHE A 153 -14.81 -4.57 -0.36
C PHE A 153 -14.53 -4.46 1.15
N GLY A 154 -15.20 -5.23 2.01
CA GLY A 154 -15.07 -5.02 3.45
C GLY A 154 -15.15 -6.27 4.30
N SER A 155 -16.34 -6.54 4.83
CA SER A 155 -16.57 -7.52 5.89
C SER A 155 -16.91 -8.92 5.41
N GLY A 156 -17.02 -9.15 4.10
CA GLY A 156 -17.35 -10.46 3.54
C GLY A 156 -16.34 -11.56 3.90
N ASN A 157 -16.83 -12.79 3.95
CA ASN A 157 -16.00 -13.99 4.14
C ASN A 157 -16.39 -15.04 3.10
N ILE A 158 -15.41 -15.73 2.55
CA ILE A 158 -15.58 -16.91 1.69
C ILE A 158 -15.19 -18.13 2.53
N GLY A 159 -16.17 -18.78 3.13
CA GLY A 159 -15.93 -19.76 4.19
C GLY A 159 -15.24 -19.10 5.39
N PRO A 160 -14.11 -19.63 5.88
CA PRO A 160 -13.35 -19.04 6.98
C PRO A 160 -12.43 -17.87 6.55
N VAL A 161 -12.27 -17.62 5.24
CA VAL A 161 -11.31 -16.67 4.70
C VAL A 161 -11.95 -15.30 4.48
N PRO A 162 -11.42 -14.20 5.10
CA PRO A 162 -11.89 -12.85 4.81
C PRO A 162 -11.66 -12.46 3.34
N VAL A 163 -12.63 -11.81 2.73
CA VAL A 163 -12.55 -11.34 1.33
C VAL A 163 -11.34 -10.44 1.09
N LEU A 164 -10.92 -9.68 2.08
CA LEU A 164 -9.72 -8.84 2.01
C LEU A 164 -8.43 -9.65 1.77
N VAL A 165 -8.35 -10.87 2.32
CA VAL A 165 -7.22 -11.79 2.08
C VAL A 165 -7.26 -12.31 0.64
N VAL A 166 -8.46 -12.54 0.10
CA VAL A 166 -8.63 -12.92 -1.31
C VAL A 166 -8.14 -11.81 -2.25
N TRP A 167 -8.46 -10.55 -1.94
CA TRP A 167 -7.91 -9.39 -2.67
C TRP A 167 -6.38 -9.39 -2.67
N VAL A 168 -5.74 -9.61 -1.50
CA VAL A 168 -4.27 -9.69 -1.39
C VAL A 168 -3.72 -10.84 -2.23
N ALA A 169 -4.34 -12.02 -2.18
CA ALA A 169 -3.88 -13.18 -2.94
C ALA A 169 -3.96 -12.96 -4.45
N VAL A 170 -5.09 -12.42 -4.94
CA VAL A 170 -5.30 -12.16 -6.37
C VAL A 170 -4.37 -11.06 -6.86
N LEU A 171 -4.39 -9.88 -6.23
CA LEU A 171 -3.57 -8.75 -6.64
C LEU A 171 -2.08 -9.01 -6.42
N GLY A 172 -1.72 -9.72 -5.35
CA GLY A 172 -0.35 -10.12 -5.07
C GLY A 172 0.22 -11.07 -6.12
N THR A 173 -0.57 -12.03 -6.57
CA THR A 173 -0.20 -12.93 -7.65
C THR A 173 0.03 -12.16 -8.95
N ILE A 174 -0.92 -11.30 -9.34
CA ILE A 174 -0.81 -10.47 -10.54
C ILE A 174 0.43 -9.56 -10.46
N ALA A 175 0.60 -8.85 -9.35
CA ALA A 175 1.72 -7.94 -9.14
C ALA A 175 3.06 -8.69 -9.12
N HIS A 176 3.13 -9.86 -8.48
CA HIS A 176 4.34 -10.68 -8.47
C HIS A 176 4.75 -11.14 -9.88
N ILE A 177 3.79 -11.64 -10.65
CA ILE A 177 4.02 -12.03 -12.04
C ILE A 177 4.45 -10.80 -12.86
N ALA A 178 3.74 -9.67 -12.73
CA ALA A 178 4.05 -8.44 -13.45
C ALA A 178 5.48 -7.95 -13.16
N LEU A 179 5.90 -7.94 -11.89
CA LEU A 179 7.23 -7.46 -11.52
C LEU A 179 8.35 -8.44 -11.88
N ARG A 180 8.15 -9.76 -11.67
CA ARG A 180 9.21 -10.76 -11.78
C ARG A 180 9.27 -11.49 -13.10
N LYS A 181 8.13 -11.66 -13.80
CA LYS A 181 8.03 -12.54 -14.96
C LYS A 181 7.80 -11.80 -16.28
N THR A 182 7.48 -10.50 -16.26
CA THR A 182 7.16 -9.75 -17.48
C THR A 182 8.28 -8.81 -17.94
N PRO A 183 8.27 -8.39 -19.23
CA PRO A 183 9.16 -7.32 -19.71
C PRO A 183 8.93 -5.99 -18.98
N PHE A 184 7.71 -5.72 -18.52
CA PHE A 184 7.37 -4.52 -17.77
C PHE A 184 8.20 -4.42 -16.47
N GLY A 185 8.21 -5.48 -15.66
CA GLY A 185 8.98 -5.49 -14.41
C GLY A 185 10.49 -5.34 -14.63
N ARG A 186 11.04 -5.95 -15.70
CA ARG A 186 12.45 -5.76 -16.07
C ARG A 186 12.76 -4.29 -16.43
N LYS A 187 11.88 -3.64 -17.21
CA LYS A 187 12.01 -2.22 -17.55
C LYS A 187 11.89 -1.31 -16.32
N VAL A 188 10.99 -1.62 -15.37
CA VAL A 188 10.85 -0.90 -14.10
C VAL A 188 12.17 -0.95 -13.31
N MET A 189 12.74 -2.15 -13.13
CA MET A 189 14.01 -2.31 -12.41
C MET A 189 15.19 -1.63 -13.13
N SER A 190 15.23 -1.72 -14.47
CA SER A 190 16.28 -1.03 -15.26
C SER A 190 16.17 0.47 -15.14
N ALA A 191 14.96 1.04 -15.23
CA ALA A 191 14.71 2.48 -15.13
C ALA A 191 15.17 3.04 -13.78
N GLY A 192 14.91 2.32 -12.67
CA GLY A 192 15.32 2.74 -11.34
C GLY A 192 16.78 2.45 -11.02
N GLY A 193 17.36 1.40 -11.57
CA GLY A 193 18.77 1.04 -11.33
C GLY A 193 19.76 2.00 -11.98
N ASN A 194 19.54 2.35 -13.24
CA ASN A 194 20.28 3.37 -13.96
C ASN A 194 19.43 3.90 -15.13
N SER A 195 18.78 5.01 -14.93
CA SER A 195 17.86 5.60 -15.90
C SER A 195 18.56 6.01 -17.22
N VAL A 196 19.83 6.39 -17.15
CA VAL A 196 20.64 6.78 -18.35
C VAL A 196 20.96 5.53 -19.17
N ALA A 197 21.53 4.50 -18.56
CA ALA A 197 21.82 3.24 -19.25
C ALA A 197 20.55 2.57 -19.78
N ALA A 198 19.42 2.61 -19.04
CA ALA A 198 18.14 2.10 -19.48
C ALA A 198 17.65 2.78 -20.77
N ARG A 199 17.79 4.11 -20.88
CA ARG A 199 17.44 4.86 -22.11
C ARG A 199 18.30 4.45 -23.28
N TYR A 200 19.62 4.33 -23.12
CA TYR A 200 20.51 3.84 -24.19
C TYR A 200 20.18 2.41 -24.61
N SER A 201 19.59 1.61 -23.72
CA SER A 201 19.11 0.26 -24.04
C SER A 201 17.67 0.23 -24.62
N GLY A 202 17.11 1.40 -24.99
CA GLY A 202 15.79 1.51 -25.62
C GLY A 202 14.61 1.44 -24.66
N VAL A 203 14.83 1.60 -23.33
CA VAL A 203 13.74 1.67 -22.37
C VAL A 203 13.20 3.10 -22.29
N ASP A 204 11.91 3.27 -22.56
CA ASP A 204 11.23 4.55 -22.32
C ASP A 204 10.97 4.76 -20.82
N VAL A 205 11.96 5.40 -20.18
CA VAL A 205 11.93 5.66 -18.73
C VAL A 205 10.76 6.56 -18.34
N ARG A 206 10.37 7.53 -19.21
CA ARG A 206 9.22 8.42 -18.94
C ARG A 206 7.92 7.62 -18.84
N LYS A 207 7.70 6.74 -19.82
CA LYS A 207 6.54 5.84 -19.82
C LYS A 207 6.51 4.92 -18.59
N ILE A 208 7.66 4.41 -18.16
CA ILE A 208 7.74 3.58 -16.95
C ILE A 208 7.34 4.38 -15.69
N LYS A 209 7.89 5.59 -15.50
CA LYS A 209 7.54 6.46 -14.37
C LYS A 209 6.04 6.77 -14.35
N PHE A 210 5.46 7.13 -15.50
CA PHE A 210 4.04 7.36 -15.64
C PHE A 210 3.21 6.14 -15.23
N GLN A 211 3.56 4.96 -15.74
CA GLN A 211 2.82 3.72 -15.48
C GLN A 211 2.86 3.28 -14.02
N VAL A 212 4.00 3.40 -13.33
CA VAL A 212 4.09 2.99 -11.93
C VAL A 212 3.31 3.91 -11.01
N LEU A 213 3.27 5.24 -11.28
CA LEU A 213 2.44 6.17 -10.53
C LEU A 213 0.94 6.02 -10.84
N LEU A 214 0.58 5.62 -12.06
CA LEU A 214 -0.78 5.23 -12.40
C LEU A 214 -1.23 3.99 -11.60
N LEU A 215 -0.35 2.99 -11.46
CA LEU A 215 -0.61 1.77 -10.68
C LEU A 215 -0.83 2.07 -9.20
N THR A 216 -0.05 2.98 -8.60
CA THR A 216 -0.27 3.34 -7.18
C THR A 216 -1.57 4.10 -6.98
N GLY A 217 -1.93 5.00 -7.89
CA GLY A 217 -3.23 5.68 -7.86
C GLY A 217 -4.40 4.69 -7.89
N MET A 218 -4.34 3.68 -8.77
CA MET A 218 -5.35 2.62 -8.84
C MET A 218 -5.38 1.77 -7.57
N ALA A 219 -4.22 1.36 -7.05
CA ALA A 219 -4.13 0.56 -5.83
C ALA A 219 -4.63 1.33 -4.60
N ALA A 220 -4.33 2.63 -4.53
CA ALA A 220 -4.84 3.52 -3.49
C ALA A 220 -6.37 3.67 -3.55
N ALA A 221 -6.95 3.75 -4.75
CA ALA A 221 -8.41 3.76 -4.92
C ALA A 221 -9.06 2.45 -4.46
N ILE A 222 -8.47 1.31 -4.80
CA ILE A 222 -8.94 0.01 -4.30
C ILE A 222 -8.85 -0.01 -2.77
N ALA A 223 -7.73 0.41 -2.18
CA ALA A 223 -7.56 0.50 -0.74
C ALA A 223 -8.63 1.39 -0.07
N GLY A 224 -8.94 2.53 -0.68
CA GLY A 224 -10.01 3.42 -0.21
C GLY A 224 -11.39 2.76 -0.18
N MET A 225 -11.73 2.00 -1.23
CA MET A 225 -12.97 1.23 -1.27
C MET A 225 -12.98 0.09 -0.25
N LEU A 226 -11.84 -0.57 -0.02
CA LEU A 226 -11.72 -1.61 1.01
C LEU A 226 -11.88 -1.02 2.42
N TYR A 227 -11.32 0.16 2.69
CA TYR A 227 -11.58 0.89 3.94
C TYR A 227 -13.06 1.25 4.08
N ALA A 228 -13.66 1.81 3.02
CA ALA A 228 -15.07 2.22 3.03
C ALA A 228 -16.01 1.03 3.25
N GLY A 229 -15.76 -0.11 2.60
CA GLY A 229 -16.52 -1.33 2.79
C GLY A 229 -16.37 -1.92 4.20
N ARG A 230 -15.13 -1.92 4.74
CA ARG A 230 -14.84 -2.44 6.07
C ARG A 230 -15.46 -1.60 7.19
N LEU A 231 -15.40 -0.28 7.07
CA LEU A 231 -15.90 0.66 8.07
C LEU A 231 -17.31 1.13 7.78
N GLN A 232 -17.92 0.64 6.69
CA GLN A 232 -19.25 1.02 6.21
C GLN A 232 -19.40 2.54 6.08
N SER A 233 -18.31 3.21 5.76
CA SER A 233 -18.26 4.65 5.69
C SER A 233 -17.09 5.13 4.84
N GLY A 234 -17.35 5.99 3.85
CA GLY A 234 -16.34 6.76 3.14
C GLY A 234 -15.94 7.99 3.96
N ARG A 235 -14.64 8.18 4.20
CA ARG A 235 -14.11 9.32 4.96
C ARG A 235 -12.81 9.79 4.36
N PHE A 236 -12.60 11.10 4.29
CA PHE A 236 -11.38 11.68 3.74
C PHE A 236 -10.12 11.38 4.57
N GLN A 237 -10.28 11.03 5.87
CA GLN A 237 -9.16 10.66 6.75
C GLN A 237 -8.68 9.21 6.57
N LEU A 238 -9.42 8.37 5.84
CA LEU A 238 -9.00 6.97 5.62
C LEU A 238 -7.67 6.94 4.87
N GLY A 239 -6.76 6.12 5.36
CA GLY A 239 -5.41 6.02 4.81
C GLY A 239 -4.43 7.09 5.28
N GLU A 240 -4.81 7.98 6.21
CA GLU A 240 -3.89 8.98 6.77
C GLU A 240 -2.73 8.30 7.50
N GLY A 241 -1.49 8.63 7.09
CA GLY A 241 -0.27 8.02 7.62
C GLY A 241 0.07 6.65 7.01
N ASP A 242 -0.79 6.09 6.14
CA ASP A 242 -0.51 4.82 5.47
C ASP A 242 0.67 4.94 4.50
N GLU A 243 0.90 6.12 3.90
CA GLU A 243 2.03 6.35 3.01
C GLU A 243 3.37 5.97 3.66
N LEU A 244 3.54 6.32 4.92
CA LEU A 244 4.76 6.00 5.67
C LEU A 244 4.83 4.51 6.02
N SER A 245 3.71 3.91 6.43
CA SER A 245 3.62 2.48 6.74
C SER A 245 3.87 1.63 5.48
N VAL A 246 3.32 2.04 4.34
CA VAL A 246 3.51 1.41 3.03
C VAL A 246 4.98 1.44 2.61
N ILE A 247 5.63 2.62 2.67
CA ILE A 247 7.05 2.75 2.33
C ILE A 247 7.90 1.87 3.26
N ALA A 248 7.64 1.92 4.57
CA ALA A 248 8.36 1.08 5.53
C ALA A 248 8.18 -0.42 5.24
N ALA A 249 6.95 -0.86 4.96
CA ALA A 249 6.65 -2.25 4.59
C ALA A 249 7.44 -2.70 3.36
N VAL A 250 7.49 -1.85 2.34
CA VAL A 250 8.15 -2.14 1.07
C VAL A 250 9.67 -2.19 1.23
N VAL A 251 10.24 -1.26 2.00
CA VAL A 251 11.69 -1.21 2.27
C VAL A 251 12.13 -2.38 3.16
N LEU A 252 11.41 -2.63 4.26
CA LEU A 252 11.63 -3.81 5.11
C LEU A 252 11.51 -5.09 4.29
N GLY A 253 10.54 -5.15 3.38
CA GLY A 253 10.34 -6.26 2.45
C GLY A 253 11.47 -6.49 1.46
N GLY A 254 12.50 -5.62 1.41
CA GLY A 254 13.70 -5.79 0.59
C GLY A 254 13.67 -5.08 -0.76
N THR A 255 12.69 -4.20 -0.99
CA THR A 255 12.70 -3.27 -2.14
C THR A 255 13.64 -2.11 -1.84
N SER A 256 14.48 -1.75 -2.80
CA SER A 256 15.42 -0.64 -2.66
C SER A 256 14.70 0.71 -2.73
N LEU A 257 14.97 1.59 -1.78
CA LEU A 257 14.49 2.97 -1.81
C LEU A 257 15.11 3.79 -2.97
N PHE A 258 16.29 3.37 -3.45
CA PHE A 258 17.05 4.02 -4.51
C PHE A 258 16.81 3.42 -5.91
N GLY A 259 15.84 2.53 -6.04
CA GLY A 259 15.51 1.88 -7.30
C GLY A 259 16.32 0.62 -7.61
N GLY A 260 16.01 -0.01 -8.74
CA GLY A 260 16.73 -1.14 -9.32
C GLY A 260 16.44 -2.50 -8.71
N ARG A 261 15.78 -2.56 -7.57
CA ARG A 261 15.40 -3.82 -6.90
C ARG A 261 14.01 -3.71 -6.30
N GLY A 262 13.21 -4.77 -6.45
CA GLY A 262 11.87 -4.82 -5.88
C GLY A 262 11.36 -6.23 -5.65
N THR A 263 10.50 -6.37 -4.66
CA THR A 263 9.87 -7.64 -4.33
C THR A 263 8.45 -7.43 -3.80
N VAL A 264 7.47 -7.98 -4.51
CA VAL A 264 6.06 -7.92 -4.11
C VAL A 264 5.81 -8.80 -2.88
N ILE A 265 6.35 -10.03 -2.87
CA ILE A 265 6.16 -10.94 -1.73
C ILE A 265 6.78 -10.36 -0.46
N GLY A 266 8.01 -9.81 -0.57
CA GLY A 266 8.64 -9.13 0.55
C GLY A 266 7.81 -7.95 1.08
N SER A 267 7.21 -7.15 0.18
CA SER A 267 6.35 -6.02 0.57
C SER A 267 5.08 -6.47 1.30
N ILE A 268 4.49 -7.61 0.91
CA ILE A 268 3.35 -8.22 1.63
C ILE A 268 3.78 -8.65 3.04
N VAL A 269 4.92 -9.33 3.16
CA VAL A 269 5.42 -9.78 4.47
C VAL A 269 5.84 -8.58 5.34
N GLY A 270 6.42 -7.54 4.74
CA GLY A 270 6.70 -6.28 5.43
C GLY A 270 5.44 -5.60 5.95
N ALA A 271 4.36 -5.59 5.17
CA ALA A 271 3.06 -5.08 5.61
C ALA A 271 2.48 -5.92 6.76
N LEU A 272 2.58 -7.25 6.69
CA LEU A 272 2.18 -8.15 7.78
C LEU A 272 2.99 -7.87 9.06
N LEU A 273 4.30 -7.66 8.94
CA LEU A 273 5.16 -7.31 10.06
C LEU A 273 4.69 -6.02 10.75
N ILE A 274 4.43 -4.96 9.98
CA ILE A 274 3.92 -3.69 10.51
C ILE A 274 2.54 -3.89 11.14
N GLY A 275 1.66 -4.67 10.53
CA GLY A 275 0.34 -4.98 11.06
C GLY A 275 0.40 -5.73 12.40
N VAL A 276 1.27 -6.73 12.51
CA VAL A 276 1.51 -7.47 13.76
C VAL A 276 2.05 -6.53 14.85
N ILE A 277 3.00 -5.66 14.52
CA ILE A 277 3.53 -4.68 15.46
C ILE A 277 2.43 -3.74 15.95
N ASN A 278 1.66 -3.14 15.03
CA ASN A 278 0.56 -2.24 15.39
C ASN A 278 -0.47 -2.94 16.29
N ASN A 279 -0.87 -4.16 15.95
CA ASN A 279 -1.81 -4.94 16.75
C ASN A 279 -1.23 -5.27 18.14
N GLY A 280 0.04 -5.68 18.20
CA GLY A 280 0.71 -5.96 19.46
C GLY A 280 0.81 -4.74 20.37
N LEU A 281 1.10 -3.56 19.82
CA LEU A 281 1.13 -2.31 20.57
C LEU A 281 -0.26 -1.94 21.13
N ILE A 282 -1.33 -2.12 20.33
CA ILE A 282 -2.72 -1.90 20.76
C ILE A 282 -3.09 -2.86 21.89
N LEU A 283 -2.85 -4.15 21.72
CA LEU A 283 -3.11 -5.15 22.77
C LEU A 283 -2.23 -4.95 24.00
N GLY A 284 -1.03 -4.40 23.80
CA GLY A 284 -0.12 -3.98 24.87
C GLY A 284 -0.67 -2.83 25.71
N GLY A 285 -1.72 -2.12 25.23
CA GLY A 285 -2.35 -1.00 25.94
C GLY A 285 -1.71 0.35 25.62
N LEU A 286 -0.88 0.45 24.57
CA LEU A 286 -0.29 1.72 24.14
C LEU A 286 -1.36 2.60 23.51
N ASP A 287 -1.37 3.88 23.90
CA ASP A 287 -2.22 4.88 23.30
C ASP A 287 -1.78 5.26 21.85
N TYR A 288 -2.61 6.03 21.16
CA TYR A 288 -2.35 6.40 19.78
C TYR A 288 -1.05 7.20 19.60
N SER A 289 -0.71 8.05 20.58
CA SER A 289 0.52 8.85 20.53
C SER A 289 1.78 7.98 20.64
N GLN A 290 1.75 7.01 21.54
CA GLN A 290 2.83 6.02 21.69
C GLN A 290 2.98 5.13 20.43
N GLN A 291 1.86 4.75 19.81
CA GLN A 291 1.87 4.02 18.54
C GLN A 291 2.51 4.85 17.40
N LEU A 292 2.23 6.15 17.32
CA LEU A 292 2.86 7.04 16.34
C LEU A 292 4.38 7.13 16.54
N ILE A 293 4.85 7.25 17.79
CA ILE A 293 6.28 7.25 18.13
C ILE A 293 6.92 5.92 17.69
N ALA A 294 6.31 4.80 18.04
CA ALA A 294 6.81 3.48 17.67
C ALA A 294 6.89 3.29 16.15
N ARG A 295 5.86 3.74 15.40
CA ARG A 295 5.88 3.72 13.93
C ARG A 295 7.02 4.57 13.35
N GLY A 296 7.20 5.79 13.86
CA GLY A 296 8.29 6.66 13.43
C GLY A 296 9.66 6.02 13.63
N MET A 297 9.91 5.42 14.79
CA MET A 297 11.14 4.70 15.08
C MET A 297 11.34 3.51 14.13
N LEU A 298 10.28 2.73 13.88
CA LEU A 298 10.33 1.60 12.95
C LEU A 298 10.70 2.03 11.53
N ILE A 299 10.15 3.14 11.03
CA ILE A 299 10.46 3.67 9.71
C ILE A 299 11.94 4.07 9.62
N ILE A 300 12.45 4.78 10.62
CA ILE A 300 13.87 5.18 10.67
C ILE A 300 14.77 3.94 10.66
N LEU A 301 14.46 2.95 11.49
CA LEU A 301 15.20 1.69 11.54
C LEU A 301 15.13 0.93 10.20
N ALA A 302 13.95 0.87 9.57
CA ALA A 302 13.76 0.24 8.28
C ALA A 302 14.67 0.86 7.21
N VAL A 303 14.69 2.19 7.13
CA VAL A 303 15.50 2.94 6.17
C VAL A 303 17.00 2.78 6.49
N ALA A 304 17.39 2.84 7.76
CA ALA A 304 18.79 2.66 8.18
C ALA A 304 19.33 1.27 7.79
N VAL A 305 18.55 0.22 8.02
CA VAL A 305 18.90 -1.16 7.59
C VAL A 305 18.88 -1.29 6.06
N GLY A 306 17.93 -0.63 5.39
CA GLY A 306 17.83 -0.64 3.92
C GLY A 306 18.99 0.07 3.22
N ARG A 307 19.59 1.09 3.84
CA ARG A 307 20.73 1.85 3.26
C ARG A 307 22.03 1.03 3.20
N SER A 308 22.18 0.03 4.04
CA SER A 308 23.35 -0.85 4.07
C SER A 308 23.30 -1.97 3.00
N ARG A 309 22.31 -1.96 2.12
CA ARG A 309 22.09 -2.92 1.03
C ARG A 309 22.36 -2.28 -0.33
#